data_3f8c56c54d0a374112f31d3f2f5904bf
#
_entry.id   3f8c56c54d0a374112f31d3f2f5904bf
#
_cell.length_a   1.000
_cell.length_b   1.000
_cell.length_c   1.000
_cell.angle_alpha   90.00
_cell.angle_beta   90.00
_cell.angle_gamma   90.00
#
_symmetry.space_group_name_H-M   'P 1'
#
loop_
_entity.id
_entity.type
_entity.pdbx_description
1 polymer ?
#
loop_
_entity_poly.entity_id
_entity_poly.type
_entity_poly.pdbx_seq_one_letter_code
_entity_poly.pdbx_strand_id
1 'polypeptide(L)'
;AARAAICSNDGSTGEGAGGADMTTKESGDAAETRALAHLQAQGLTLVQRNYRVARGPNARGGEVDLILRERDGTLVFVEVRQRRSAGHGGAAASIGLAKQQRIVYAASCYLRTLRATPPCRFDVVAIDGDRIEWLRAAFDAG
;
A
#
# COMPACT_ATOMS: atom_id res chain seq x y z
N ALA A 1 -14.39 17.51 10.08
CA ALA A 1 -14.19 16.08 9.85
C ALA A 1 -13.80 15.88 8.41
N ALA A 2 -12.56 15.51 8.17
CA ALA A 2 -12.15 15.12 6.84
C ALA A 2 -12.97 13.90 6.47
N ARG A 3 -13.91 14.06 5.59
CA ARG A 3 -14.50 12.93 4.93
C ARG A 3 -13.42 12.35 4.05
N ALA A 4 -12.91 11.22 4.44
CA ALA A 4 -12.22 10.38 3.51
C ALA A 4 -13.14 10.27 2.29
N ALA A 5 -12.62 10.63 1.13
CA ALA A 5 -13.34 10.31 -0.09
C ALA A 5 -13.60 8.81 -0.01
N ILE A 6 -14.84 8.48 0.18
CA ILE A 6 -15.25 7.10 0.10
C ILE A 6 -15.07 6.77 -1.37
N CYS A 7 -13.95 6.16 -1.68
CA CYS A 7 -13.94 5.31 -2.84
C CYS A 7 -14.86 4.18 -2.47
N SER A 8 -16.13 4.35 -2.74
CA SER A 8 -17.01 3.23 -2.78
C SER A 8 -16.47 2.35 -3.90
N ASN A 9 -15.58 1.50 -3.53
CA ASN A 9 -15.31 0.37 -4.33
C ASN A 9 -16.53 -0.51 -4.21
N ASP A 10 -17.46 -0.30 -5.08
CA ASP A 10 -18.44 -1.31 -5.37
C ASP A 10 -17.66 -2.52 -5.81
N GLY A 11 -17.35 -3.35 -4.86
CA GLY A 11 -16.97 -4.68 -5.20
C GLY A 11 -18.11 -5.26 -6.00
N SER A 12 -18.10 -5.04 -7.28
CA SER A 12 -18.89 -5.88 -8.14
C SER A 12 -18.39 -7.28 -7.86
N THR A 13 -19.19 -7.99 -7.15
CA THR A 13 -19.03 -9.42 -7.03
C THR A 13 -19.22 -9.97 -8.42
N GLY A 14 -18.19 -9.89 -9.23
CA GLY A 14 -18.13 -10.66 -10.43
C GLY A 14 -18.03 -12.09 -9.99
N GLU A 15 -19.11 -12.80 -10.09
CA GLU A 15 -19.08 -14.24 -10.03
C GLU A 15 -18.29 -14.72 -11.23
N GLY A 16 -17.00 -14.64 -11.10
CA GLY A 16 -16.11 -15.30 -12.02
C GLY A 16 -16.15 -16.78 -11.72
N ALA A 17 -16.93 -17.49 -12.46
CA ALA A 17 -16.84 -18.93 -12.47
C ALA A 17 -15.40 -19.37 -12.72
N GLY A 18 -14.84 -20.08 -11.78
CA GLY A 18 -13.56 -20.67 -11.71
C GLY A 18 -12.76 -20.86 -12.98
N GLY A 19 -12.02 -19.87 -13.35
CA GLY A 19 -10.86 -20.06 -14.17
C GLY A 19 -9.65 -20.08 -13.26
N ALA A 20 -8.76 -21.01 -13.46
CA ALA A 20 -7.58 -21.20 -12.63
C ALA A 20 -6.56 -20.05 -12.75
N ASP A 21 -6.77 -19.09 -13.62
CA ASP A 21 -5.84 -18.00 -13.86
C ASP A 21 -6.30 -16.74 -13.18
N MET A 22 -5.67 -16.42 -12.06
CA MET A 22 -5.85 -15.13 -11.42
C MET A 22 -5.30 -14.03 -12.32
N THR A 23 -6.09 -12.97 -12.53
CA THR A 23 -5.60 -11.77 -13.18
C THR A 23 -4.53 -11.11 -12.32
N THR A 24 -3.69 -10.27 -12.91
CA THR A 24 -2.68 -9.51 -12.17
C THR A 24 -3.32 -8.68 -11.06
N LYS A 25 -4.49 -8.12 -11.32
CA LYS A 25 -5.21 -7.33 -10.33
C LYS A 25 -5.67 -8.20 -9.15
N GLU A 26 -6.24 -9.36 -9.42
CA GLU A 26 -6.70 -10.28 -8.37
C GLU A 26 -5.53 -10.77 -7.52
N SER A 27 -4.41 -11.07 -8.15
CA SER A 27 -3.18 -11.45 -7.45
C SER A 27 -2.68 -10.32 -6.56
N GLY A 28 -2.70 -9.08 -7.06
CA GLY A 28 -2.32 -7.90 -6.29
C GLY A 28 -3.25 -7.66 -5.11
N ASP A 29 -4.55 -7.78 -5.31
CA ASP A 29 -5.54 -7.61 -4.24
C ASP A 29 -5.39 -8.68 -3.17
N ALA A 30 -5.12 -9.92 -3.57
CA ALA A 30 -4.87 -11.01 -2.62
C ALA A 30 -3.60 -10.76 -1.80
N ALA A 31 -2.55 -10.27 -2.44
CA ALA A 31 -1.30 -9.92 -1.74
C ALA A 31 -1.53 -8.80 -0.73
N GLU A 32 -2.27 -7.77 -1.11
CA GLU A 32 -2.60 -6.66 -0.22
C GLU A 32 -3.43 -7.13 0.97
N THR A 33 -4.37 -8.02 0.75
CA THR A 33 -5.19 -8.60 1.82
C THR A 33 -4.35 -9.40 2.80
N ARG A 34 -3.40 -10.18 2.29
CA ARG A 34 -2.46 -10.92 3.15
C ARG A 34 -1.56 -9.98 3.95
N ALA A 35 -1.03 -8.95 3.30
CA ALA A 35 -0.21 -7.95 3.97
C ALA A 35 -0.99 -7.23 5.06
N LEU A 36 -2.23 -6.85 4.78
CA LEU A 36 -3.10 -6.19 5.74
C LEU A 36 -3.35 -7.08 6.96
N ALA A 37 -3.70 -8.35 6.75
CA ALA A 37 -3.93 -9.28 7.84
C ALA A 37 -2.68 -9.43 8.72
N HIS A 38 -1.51 -9.50 8.10
CA HIS A 38 -0.25 -9.60 8.82
C HIS A 38 -0.01 -8.36 9.70
N LEU A 39 -0.21 -7.17 9.15
CA LEU A 39 -0.02 -5.92 9.89
C LEU A 39 -1.05 -5.73 10.99
N GLN A 40 -2.29 -6.10 10.74
CA GLN A 40 -3.34 -6.04 11.76
C GLN A 40 -3.02 -6.97 12.94
N ALA A 41 -2.46 -8.13 12.66
CA ALA A 41 -2.02 -9.05 13.71
C ALA A 41 -0.89 -8.45 14.55
N GLN A 42 -0.12 -7.53 13.99
CA GLN A 42 0.93 -6.79 14.71
C GLN A 42 0.40 -5.56 15.45
N GLY A 43 -0.89 -5.30 15.37
CA GLY A 43 -1.52 -4.22 16.12
C GLY A 43 -1.79 -2.94 15.35
N LEU A 44 -1.56 -2.92 14.04
CA LEU A 44 -1.88 -1.75 13.23
C LEU A 44 -3.35 -1.74 12.85
N THR A 45 -3.90 -0.55 12.70
CA THR A 45 -5.30 -0.35 12.29
C THR A 45 -5.34 0.17 10.86
N LEU A 46 -6.18 -0.42 10.03
CA LEU A 46 -6.36 0.05 8.66
C LEU A 46 -7.06 1.40 8.64
N VAL A 47 -6.49 2.33 7.89
CA VAL A 47 -7.11 3.63 7.61
C VAL A 47 -7.72 3.61 6.21
N GLN A 48 -6.98 3.19 5.21
CA GLN A 48 -7.47 3.15 3.84
C GLN A 48 -6.65 2.20 2.97
N ARG A 49 -7.30 1.60 1.99
CA ARG A 49 -6.64 0.77 0.97
C ARG A 49 -6.66 1.49 -0.37
N ASN A 50 -5.64 1.23 -1.17
CA ASN A 50 -5.59 1.69 -2.57
C ASN A 50 -5.86 3.18 -2.71
N TYR A 51 -5.12 3.99 -1.95
CA TYR A 51 -5.23 5.42 -2.06
C TYR A 51 -4.52 5.89 -3.32
N ARG A 52 -5.26 6.54 -4.22
CA ARG A 52 -4.74 7.01 -5.50
C ARG A 52 -5.05 8.48 -5.69
N VAL A 53 -4.09 9.22 -6.24
CA VAL A 53 -4.26 10.63 -6.58
C VAL A 53 -3.75 10.87 -7.99
N ALA A 54 -4.50 11.66 -8.74
CA ALA A 54 -4.07 12.12 -10.04
C ALA A 54 -3.20 13.37 -9.89
N ARG A 55 -2.29 13.58 -10.82
CA ARG A 55 -1.40 14.74 -10.82
C ARG A 55 -1.49 15.53 -12.12
N GLY A 56 -2.66 15.58 -12.73
CA GLY A 56 -2.87 16.25 -14.01
C GLY A 56 -2.66 15.32 -15.20
N PRO A 57 -2.95 15.81 -16.42
CA PRO A 57 -3.07 14.94 -17.59
C PRO A 57 -1.74 14.40 -18.10
N ASN A 58 -0.63 15.06 -17.81
CA ASN A 58 0.68 14.70 -18.35
C ASN A 58 1.67 14.21 -17.31
N ALA A 59 1.24 14.03 -16.08
CA ALA A 59 2.09 13.58 -15.01
C ALA A 59 1.48 12.35 -14.35
N ARG A 60 2.34 11.40 -13.97
CA ARG A 60 1.89 10.26 -13.19
C ARG A 60 1.46 10.73 -11.81
N GLY A 61 0.32 10.27 -11.37
CA GLY A 61 -0.15 10.48 -10.02
C GLY A 61 0.65 9.63 -9.03
N GLY A 62 0.08 9.46 -7.86
CA GLY A 62 0.65 8.61 -6.82
C GLY A 62 -0.34 7.58 -6.34
N GLU A 63 0.16 6.55 -5.70
CA GLU A 63 -0.67 5.54 -5.05
C GLU A 63 0.04 4.97 -3.85
N VAL A 64 -0.76 4.58 -2.86
CA VAL A 64 -0.31 3.84 -1.69
C VAL A 64 -1.22 2.64 -1.54
N ASP A 65 -0.64 1.45 -1.42
CA ASP A 65 -1.43 0.23 -1.33
C ASP A 65 -2.24 0.16 -0.03
N LEU A 66 -1.61 0.49 1.08
CA LEU A 66 -2.25 0.48 2.40
C LEU A 66 -1.81 1.70 3.21
N ILE A 67 -2.77 2.33 3.87
CA ILE A 67 -2.49 3.35 4.90
C ILE A 67 -3.00 2.78 6.21
N LEU A 68 -2.10 2.66 7.18
CA LEU A 68 -2.42 2.12 8.49
C LEU A 68 -1.99 3.10 9.58
N ARG A 69 -2.43 2.82 10.79
CA ARG A 69 -2.06 3.62 11.95
C ARG A 69 -1.57 2.69 13.05
N GLU A 70 -0.43 3.05 13.64
CA GLU A 70 0.06 2.38 14.83
C GLU A 70 -0.68 2.87 16.07
N ARG A 71 -0.50 2.16 17.18
CA ARG A 71 -1.16 2.50 18.45
C ARG A 71 -0.75 3.86 18.97
N ASP A 72 0.47 4.30 18.66
CA ASP A 72 0.98 5.61 19.06
C ASP A 72 0.50 6.75 18.15
N GLY A 73 -0.27 6.46 17.11
CA GLY A 73 -0.78 7.44 16.17
C GLY A 73 0.06 7.62 14.92
N THR A 74 1.20 6.97 14.81
CA THR A 74 2.04 7.05 13.61
C THR A 74 1.28 6.50 12.40
N LEU A 75 1.23 7.27 11.31
CA LEU A 75 0.70 6.79 10.05
C LEU A 75 1.77 6.02 9.28
N VAL A 76 1.38 4.88 8.77
CA VAL A 76 2.27 3.99 8.03
C VAL A 76 1.75 3.83 6.62
N PHE A 77 2.54 4.28 5.66
CA PHE A 77 2.22 4.13 4.23
C PHE A 77 2.96 2.91 3.73
N VAL A 78 2.22 1.91 3.27
CA VAL A 78 2.76 0.59 2.97
C VAL A 78 2.65 0.29 1.47
N GLU A 79 3.77 -0.08 0.88
CA GLU A 79 3.84 -0.69 -0.44
C GLU A 79 3.90 -2.21 -0.28
N VAL A 80 3.02 -2.90 -0.97
CA VAL A 80 3.00 -4.36 -0.97
C VAL A 80 3.68 -4.86 -2.23
N ARG A 81 4.70 -5.69 -2.05
CA ARG A 81 5.47 -6.28 -3.15
C ARG A 81 5.32 -7.78 -3.13
N GLN A 82 4.89 -8.33 -4.23
CA GLN A 82 4.83 -9.77 -4.42
C GLN A 82 5.97 -10.20 -5.33
N ARG A 83 6.72 -11.20 -4.89
CA ARG A 83 7.81 -11.77 -5.67
C ARG A 83 7.43 -13.15 -6.16
N ARG A 84 7.80 -13.45 -7.40
CA ARG A 84 7.52 -14.75 -8.00
C ARG A 84 8.69 -15.70 -7.95
N SER A 85 9.88 -15.21 -7.69
CA SER A 85 11.06 -16.06 -7.63
C SER A 85 11.94 -15.65 -6.46
N ALA A 86 12.25 -16.63 -5.62
CA ALA A 86 13.24 -16.49 -4.57
C ALA A 86 14.62 -16.36 -5.23
N GLY A 87 15.42 -15.45 -4.79
CA GLY A 87 16.80 -15.51 -5.17
C GLY A 87 17.54 -14.21 -5.39
N HIS A 88 16.91 -13.09 -5.32
CA HIS A 88 17.61 -11.82 -5.52
C HIS A 88 17.22 -10.84 -4.45
N GLY A 89 18.18 -10.41 -3.65
CA GLY A 89 18.17 -9.32 -2.71
C GLY A 89 16.84 -8.99 -2.01
N GLY A 90 16.87 -8.28 -0.92
CA GLY A 90 15.67 -7.87 -0.21
C GLY A 90 14.68 -7.12 -1.09
N ALA A 91 13.39 -7.33 -0.89
CA ALA A 91 12.34 -6.68 -1.67
C ALA A 91 12.40 -5.15 -1.58
N ALA A 92 12.89 -4.60 -0.47
CA ALA A 92 13.09 -3.16 -0.32
C ALA A 92 14.07 -2.62 -1.36
N ALA A 93 15.08 -3.40 -1.71
CA ALA A 93 16.06 -3.00 -2.71
C ALA A 93 15.48 -2.94 -4.13
N SER A 94 14.29 -3.51 -4.35
CA SER A 94 13.66 -3.53 -5.66
C SER A 94 12.71 -2.35 -5.92
N ILE A 95 12.52 -1.46 -4.94
CA ILE A 95 11.67 -0.28 -5.15
C ILE A 95 12.51 0.85 -5.72
N GLY A 96 12.29 1.14 -6.99
CA GLY A 96 12.99 2.22 -7.66
C GLY A 96 12.59 3.59 -7.14
N LEU A 97 13.45 4.57 -7.38
CA LEU A 97 13.23 5.93 -6.92
C LEU A 97 11.92 6.52 -7.47
N ALA A 98 11.59 6.25 -8.73
CA ALA A 98 10.36 6.74 -9.33
C ALA A 98 9.13 6.24 -8.59
N LYS A 99 9.12 4.97 -8.19
CA LYS A 99 8.02 4.40 -7.41
C LYS A 99 7.95 5.03 -6.02
N GLN A 100 9.10 5.19 -5.38
CA GLN A 100 9.15 5.87 -4.07
C GLN A 100 8.57 7.28 -4.14
N GLN A 101 8.91 8.03 -5.17
CA GLN A 101 8.39 9.39 -5.38
C GLN A 101 6.89 9.41 -5.56
N ARG A 102 6.34 8.43 -6.26
CA ARG A 102 4.88 8.30 -6.45
C ARG A 102 4.16 8.00 -5.14
N ILE A 103 4.76 7.15 -4.30
CA ILE A 103 4.23 6.85 -2.98
C ILE A 103 4.28 8.09 -2.09
N VAL A 104 5.42 8.78 -2.07
CA VAL A 104 5.60 10.01 -1.29
C VAL A 104 4.62 11.09 -1.72
N TYR A 105 4.41 11.22 -3.03
CA TYR A 105 3.43 12.18 -3.54
C TYR A 105 2.02 11.88 -3.03
N ALA A 106 1.58 10.63 -3.13
CA ALA A 106 0.26 10.23 -2.63
C ALA A 106 0.15 10.45 -1.12
N ALA A 107 1.18 10.07 -0.37
CA ALA A 107 1.20 10.29 1.08
C ALA A 107 1.09 11.78 1.43
N SER A 108 1.80 12.63 0.72
CA SER A 108 1.73 14.08 0.92
C SER A 108 0.34 14.62 0.67
N CYS A 109 -0.32 14.15 -0.38
CA CYS A 109 -1.70 14.53 -0.67
C CYS A 109 -2.65 14.08 0.43
N TYR A 110 -2.46 12.86 0.93
CA TYR A 110 -3.27 12.34 2.03
C TYR A 110 -3.09 13.19 3.30
N LEU A 111 -1.84 13.50 3.65
CA LEU A 111 -1.54 14.27 4.86
C LEU A 111 -2.16 15.66 4.83
N ARG A 112 -2.31 16.27 3.66
CA ARG A 112 -2.99 17.57 3.51
C ARG A 112 -4.47 17.51 3.88
N THR A 113 -5.08 16.34 3.86
CA THR A 113 -6.49 16.20 4.24
C THR A 113 -6.68 16.17 5.76
N LEU A 114 -5.60 16.09 6.52
CA LEU A 114 -5.64 15.97 7.96
C LEU A 114 -5.46 17.35 8.61
N ARG A 115 -6.06 17.54 9.78
CA ARG A 115 -5.95 18.79 10.54
C ARG A 115 -4.53 19.04 11.03
N ALA A 116 -3.85 17.97 11.41
CA ALA A 116 -2.48 18.04 11.88
C ALA A 116 -1.72 16.88 11.25
N THR A 117 -0.43 17.10 10.97
CA THR A 117 0.43 16.06 10.40
C THR A 117 0.96 15.18 11.51
N PRO A 118 0.55 13.92 11.58
CA PRO A 118 1.12 12.98 12.54
C PRO A 118 2.50 12.54 12.10
N PRO A 119 3.28 11.91 12.98
CA PRO A 119 4.45 11.17 12.54
C PRO A 119 4.04 10.14 11.50
N CYS A 120 4.89 9.94 10.51
CA CYS A 120 4.61 8.96 9.47
C CYS A 120 5.90 8.28 9.02
N ARG A 121 5.76 7.11 8.41
CA ARG A 121 6.88 6.40 7.82
C ARG A 121 6.41 5.57 6.63
N PHE A 122 7.36 5.16 5.82
CA PHE A 122 7.11 4.36 4.63
C PHE A 122 7.65 2.95 4.84
N ASP A 123 6.77 1.98 4.79
CA ASP A 123 7.10 0.58 4.99
C ASP A 123 6.85 -0.21 3.71
N VAL A 124 7.49 -1.37 3.63
CA VAL A 124 7.27 -2.31 2.55
C VAL A 124 6.91 -3.66 3.15
N VAL A 125 5.89 -4.30 2.62
CA VAL A 125 5.59 -5.69 2.92
C VAL A 125 5.90 -6.50 1.67
N ALA A 126 6.86 -7.39 1.80
CA ALA A 126 7.28 -8.28 0.72
C ALA A 126 6.68 -9.66 0.94
N ILE A 127 6.01 -10.16 -0.08
CA ILE A 127 5.38 -11.47 -0.05
C ILE A 127 6.06 -12.35 -1.09
N ASP A 128 6.57 -13.49 -0.63
CA ASP A 128 7.21 -14.50 -1.47
C ASP A 128 6.61 -15.86 -1.09
N GLY A 129 5.61 -16.29 -1.87
CA GLY A 129 4.86 -17.49 -1.52
C GLY A 129 4.22 -17.37 -0.15
N ASP A 130 4.61 -18.24 0.77
CA ASP A 130 4.09 -18.23 2.14
C ASP A 130 4.84 -17.28 3.06
N ARG A 131 5.94 -16.69 2.60
CA ARG A 131 6.76 -15.82 3.42
C ARG A 131 6.28 -14.39 3.29
N ILE A 132 6.10 -13.73 4.43
CA ILE A 132 5.77 -12.32 4.51
C ILE A 132 6.87 -11.65 5.32
N GLU A 133 7.48 -10.63 4.72
CA GLU A 133 8.51 -9.84 5.38
C GLU A 133 8.05 -8.38 5.46
N TRP A 134 8.04 -7.83 6.65
CA TRP A 134 7.67 -6.44 6.88
C TRP A 134 8.94 -5.63 7.13
N LEU A 135 9.21 -4.70 6.21
CA LEU A 135 10.37 -3.83 6.25
C LEU A 135 9.91 -2.44 6.72
N ARG A 136 10.22 -2.10 7.95
CA ARG A 136 9.85 -0.82 8.52
C ARG A 136 10.82 0.26 8.06
N ALA A 137 10.30 1.46 7.81
CA ALA A 137 11.09 2.61 7.38
C ALA A 137 12.00 2.25 6.20
N ALA A 138 11.39 1.65 5.17
CA ALA A 138 12.13 1.14 4.03
C ALA A 138 12.72 2.24 3.17
N PHE A 139 12.15 3.45 3.21
CA PHE A 139 12.69 4.63 2.53
C PHE A 139 12.12 5.90 3.19
N ASP A 140 12.68 7.03 2.86
CA ASP A 140 12.29 8.35 3.38
C ASP A 140 11.62 9.21 2.32
N ALA A 141 10.95 10.25 2.76
CA ALA A 141 10.29 11.20 1.88
C ALA A 141 11.25 12.10 1.11
N GLY A 142 12.52 12.09 1.44
CA GLY A 142 13.51 12.86 0.71
C GLY A 142 14.69 13.26 1.54
#